data_a5ace664bfad8a27c01ab50f155155f8
#
_entry.id   a5ace664bfad8a27c01ab50f155155f8
#
_cell.length_a   1.000
_cell.length_b   1.000
_cell.length_c   1.000
_cell.angle_alpha   90.00
_cell.angle_beta   90.00
_cell.angle_gamma   90.00
#
_symmetry.space_group_name_H-M   'P 1'
#
loop_
_entity.id
_entity.type
_entity.pdbx_description
1 polymer ?
#
loop_
_entity_poly.entity_id
_entity_poly.type
_entity_poly.pdbx_seq_one_letter_code
_entity_poly.pdbx_strand_id
1 'polypeptide(L)'
;YYPNDEIFYRVGFYNNIFKTDKMSLYVEIGMDKNQEVNEQILLKKILEDLKKSGVIVNQKLIDHQMIIMNPAYVHITKESKEIYNDWCEKNNLNGLFSIGRYGSWTYCSIEDNIIQAKNLLV
;
A
#
# COMPACT_ATOMS: atom_id res chain seq x y z
N TYR A 1 13.92 -2.00 -1.39
CA TYR A 1 13.79 -0.61 -0.92
C TYR A 1 14.91 0.24 -1.51
N TYR A 2 14.59 1.44 -1.94
CA TYR A 2 15.47 2.39 -2.61
C TYR A 2 15.47 3.70 -1.81
N PRO A 3 16.50 3.96 -1.00
CA PRO A 3 16.53 5.11 -0.10
C PRO A 3 17.16 6.37 -0.71
N ASN A 4 17.56 6.32 -1.98
CA ASN A 4 18.39 7.35 -2.58
C ASN A 4 17.61 8.25 -3.54
N ASP A 5 18.18 8.45 -4.75
CA ASP A 5 17.72 9.45 -5.73
C ASP A 5 16.57 8.97 -6.63
N GLU A 6 16.14 7.73 -6.48
CA GLU A 6 14.99 7.21 -7.22
C GLU A 6 13.69 7.84 -6.72
N ILE A 7 12.77 8.11 -7.64
CA ILE A 7 11.47 8.68 -7.31
C ILE A 7 10.60 7.73 -6.47
N PHE A 8 10.91 6.44 -6.49
CA PHE A 8 10.20 5.41 -5.75
C PHE A 8 10.99 4.91 -4.55
N TYR A 9 10.31 4.50 -3.52
CA TYR A 9 10.94 3.90 -2.34
C TYR A 9 10.86 2.37 -2.32
N ARG A 10 9.96 1.76 -3.09
CA ARG A 10 9.80 0.30 -3.14
C ARG A 10 9.40 -0.19 -4.52
N VAL A 11 9.98 -1.34 -4.91
CA VAL A 11 9.58 -2.12 -6.08
C VAL A 11 9.34 -3.56 -5.63
N GLY A 12 8.28 -4.17 -6.10
CA GLY A 12 8.00 -5.59 -5.88
C GLY A 12 7.62 -6.29 -7.18
N PHE A 13 7.82 -7.60 -7.24
CA PHE A 13 7.75 -8.40 -8.45
C PHE A 13 6.64 -9.44 -8.34
N TYR A 14 5.53 -9.24 -9.04
CA TYR A 14 4.43 -10.20 -9.08
C TYR A 14 4.77 -11.47 -9.88
N ASN A 15 5.58 -11.36 -10.92
CA ASN A 15 6.00 -12.52 -11.70
C ASN A 15 6.72 -13.59 -10.86
N ASN A 16 7.43 -13.20 -9.79
CA ASN A 16 8.07 -14.13 -8.86
C ASN A 16 7.03 -14.93 -8.04
N ILE A 17 5.88 -14.31 -7.74
CA ILE A 17 4.78 -14.95 -7.01
C ILE A 17 4.01 -15.89 -7.93
N PHE A 18 3.66 -15.40 -9.12
CA PHE A 18 2.85 -16.14 -10.10
C PHE A 18 3.65 -17.05 -11.02
N LYS A 19 5.00 -17.04 -10.91
CA LYS A 19 5.91 -17.86 -11.73
C LYS A 19 5.65 -17.70 -13.22
N THR A 20 5.52 -16.46 -13.69
CA THR A 20 5.31 -16.13 -15.10
C THR A 20 6.59 -15.63 -15.75
N ASP A 21 6.74 -15.88 -17.05
CA ASP A 21 7.92 -15.46 -17.84
C ASP A 21 7.92 -13.96 -18.16
N LYS A 22 6.76 -13.29 -18.03
CA LYS A 22 6.64 -11.85 -18.24
C LYS A 22 6.87 -11.11 -16.95
N MET A 23 7.78 -10.14 -16.97
CA MET A 23 7.99 -9.26 -15.82
C MET A 23 6.70 -8.50 -15.51
N SER A 24 6.24 -8.62 -14.29
CA SER A 24 5.15 -7.85 -13.73
C SER A 24 5.57 -7.32 -12.36
N LEU A 25 5.57 -6.00 -12.21
CA LEU A 25 6.03 -5.35 -10.99
C LEU A 25 5.08 -4.25 -10.56
N TYR A 26 5.14 -3.89 -9.28
CA TYR A 26 4.55 -2.67 -8.76
C TYR A 26 5.65 -1.73 -8.25
N VAL A 27 5.39 -0.46 -8.35
CA VAL A 27 6.27 0.62 -7.91
C VAL A 27 5.51 1.52 -6.95
N GLU A 28 6.05 1.73 -5.76
CA GLU A 28 5.43 2.60 -4.76
C GLU A 28 6.18 3.92 -4.64
N ILE A 29 5.43 5.00 -4.73
CA ILE A 29 5.92 6.37 -4.68
C ILE A 29 5.20 7.10 -3.56
N GLY A 30 5.97 7.75 -2.68
CA GLY A 30 5.42 8.66 -1.68
C GLY A 30 5.16 10.02 -2.30
N MET A 31 3.97 10.57 -2.07
CA MET A 31 3.58 11.89 -2.57
C MET A 31 2.89 12.70 -1.49
N ASP A 32 3.04 14.01 -1.55
CA ASP A 32 2.30 14.91 -0.70
C ASP A 32 0.81 14.94 -1.08
N LYS A 33 -0.05 15.10 -0.08
CA LYS A 33 -1.52 15.05 -0.24
C LYS A 33 -2.07 15.98 -1.35
N ASN A 34 -1.44 17.11 -1.57
CA ASN A 34 -1.89 18.14 -2.51
C ASN A 34 -1.05 18.17 -3.79
N GLN A 35 -0.18 17.21 -4.01
CA GLN A 35 0.67 17.17 -5.20
C GLN A 35 -0.14 16.76 -6.41
N GLU A 36 -0.12 17.59 -7.45
CA GLU A 36 -0.69 17.23 -8.74
C GLU A 36 0.16 16.15 -9.42
N VAL A 37 -0.51 15.13 -9.93
CA VAL A 37 0.14 14.00 -10.58
C VAL A 37 -0.10 14.05 -12.08
N ASN A 38 0.97 14.24 -12.84
CA ASN A 38 0.94 14.00 -14.27
C ASN A 38 1.46 12.58 -14.56
N GLU A 39 0.54 11.68 -14.90
CA GLU A 39 0.82 10.26 -15.11
C GLU A 39 1.93 10.01 -16.15
N GLN A 40 1.92 10.73 -17.26
CA GLN A 40 2.90 10.53 -18.34
C GLN A 40 4.32 10.94 -17.92
N ILE A 41 4.43 12.08 -17.24
CA ILE A 41 5.72 12.57 -16.72
C ILE A 41 6.22 11.61 -15.64
N LEU A 42 5.35 11.19 -14.74
CA LEU A 42 5.68 10.27 -13.67
C LEU A 42 6.14 8.91 -14.21
N LEU A 43 5.40 8.34 -15.17
CA LEU A 43 5.75 7.08 -15.80
C LEU A 43 7.13 7.13 -16.47
N LYS A 44 7.40 8.20 -17.20
CA LYS A 44 8.72 8.40 -17.83
C LYS A 44 9.83 8.39 -16.79
N LYS A 45 9.66 9.12 -15.69
CA LYS A 45 10.64 9.19 -14.60
C LYS A 45 10.82 7.84 -13.91
N ILE A 46 9.73 7.09 -13.66
CA ILE A 46 9.78 5.73 -13.12
C ILE A 46 10.63 4.82 -14.00
N LEU A 47 10.39 4.82 -15.32
CA LEU A 47 11.13 3.97 -16.24
C LEU A 47 12.63 4.33 -16.30
N GLU A 48 12.97 5.62 -16.23
CA GLU A 48 14.36 6.10 -16.16
C GLU A 48 15.03 5.59 -14.87
N ASP A 49 14.37 5.72 -13.74
CA ASP A 49 14.91 5.30 -12.44
C ASP A 49 14.99 3.76 -12.31
N LEU A 50 14.02 3.02 -12.85
CA LEU A 50 14.09 1.55 -12.93
C LEU A 50 15.28 1.06 -13.77
N LYS A 51 15.64 1.79 -14.84
CA LYS A 51 16.86 1.51 -15.62
C LYS A 51 18.11 1.87 -14.84
N LYS A 52 18.14 3.05 -14.22
CA LYS A 52 19.27 3.52 -13.41
C LYS A 52 19.61 2.55 -12.27
N SER A 53 18.57 2.03 -11.61
CA SER A 53 18.73 1.06 -10.51
C SER A 53 18.95 -0.40 -10.98
N GLY A 54 18.97 -0.66 -12.30
CA GLY A 54 19.19 -2.00 -12.85
C GLY A 54 18.01 -2.96 -12.71
N VAL A 55 16.85 -2.47 -12.30
CA VAL A 55 15.62 -3.29 -12.20
C VAL A 55 15.14 -3.73 -13.58
N ILE A 56 15.23 -2.84 -14.55
CA ILE A 56 14.99 -3.15 -15.97
C ILE A 56 16.24 -2.83 -16.80
N VAL A 57 16.49 -3.63 -17.82
CA VAL A 57 17.65 -3.47 -18.72
C VAL A 57 17.17 -3.28 -20.16
N ASN A 58 16.54 -4.31 -20.72
CA ASN A 58 16.05 -4.34 -22.11
C ASN A 58 14.53 -4.53 -22.21
N GLN A 59 13.85 -4.59 -21.06
CA GLN A 59 12.41 -4.79 -21.02
C GLN A 59 11.69 -3.57 -21.61
N LYS A 60 10.63 -3.84 -22.37
CA LYS A 60 9.73 -2.81 -22.90
C LYS A 60 8.46 -2.82 -22.08
N LEU A 61 7.99 -1.64 -21.73
CA LEU A 61 6.67 -1.47 -21.14
C LEU A 61 5.61 -1.95 -22.13
N ILE A 62 4.74 -2.86 -21.70
CA ILE A 62 3.61 -3.35 -22.48
C ILE A 62 2.35 -2.59 -22.06
N ASP A 63 2.13 -2.48 -20.76
CA ASP A 63 0.98 -1.82 -20.18
C ASP A 63 1.27 -1.37 -18.74
N HIS A 64 0.49 -0.43 -18.22
CA HIS A 64 0.58 0.04 -16.84
C HIS A 64 -0.77 0.50 -16.32
N GLN A 65 -0.90 0.49 -15.02
CA GLN A 65 -2.02 1.06 -14.30
C GLN A 65 -1.49 1.92 -13.15
N MET A 66 -2.02 3.13 -13.00
CA MET A 66 -1.75 3.97 -11.85
C MET A 66 -2.93 3.94 -10.88
N ILE A 67 -2.62 3.75 -9.60
CA ILE A 67 -3.59 3.78 -8.51
C ILE A 67 -3.14 4.80 -7.48
N ILE A 68 -3.97 5.77 -7.20
CA ILE A 68 -3.73 6.76 -6.14
C ILE A 68 -4.47 6.29 -4.88
N MET A 69 -3.71 6.06 -3.82
CA MET A 69 -4.24 5.66 -2.52
C MET A 69 -4.28 6.86 -1.57
N ASN A 70 -5.47 7.26 -1.16
CA ASN A 70 -5.65 8.37 -0.22
C ASN A 70 -6.80 8.05 0.78
N PRO A 71 -6.49 7.72 2.03
CA PRO A 71 -5.15 7.59 2.60
C PRO A 71 -4.44 6.30 2.16
N ALA A 72 -3.11 6.39 1.98
CA ALA A 72 -2.29 5.21 1.71
C ALA A 72 -2.02 4.40 2.99
N TYR A 73 -1.86 5.09 4.11
CA TYR A 73 -1.61 4.51 5.43
C TYR A 73 -2.41 5.21 6.51
N VAL A 74 -2.71 4.48 7.58
CA VAL A 74 -3.31 5.03 8.79
C VAL A 74 -2.26 5.81 9.60
N HIS A 75 -2.62 7.01 10.06
CA HIS A 75 -1.82 7.76 11.01
C HIS A 75 -2.32 7.47 12.42
N ILE A 76 -1.55 6.69 13.17
CA ILE A 76 -1.92 6.28 14.53
C ILE A 76 -1.49 7.37 15.49
N THR A 77 -2.46 8.04 16.09
CA THR A 77 -2.28 9.01 17.16
C THR A 77 -2.97 8.51 18.43
N LYS A 78 -2.67 9.14 19.57
CA LYS A 78 -3.38 8.85 20.82
C LYS A 78 -4.88 9.12 20.66
N GLU A 79 -5.21 10.26 20.07
CA GLU A 79 -6.60 10.65 19.79
C GLU A 79 -7.33 9.65 18.90
N SER A 80 -6.72 9.19 17.80
CA SER A 80 -7.35 8.21 16.91
C SER A 80 -7.63 6.88 17.61
N LYS A 81 -6.78 6.47 18.55
CA LYS A 81 -7.03 5.28 19.37
C LYS A 81 -8.16 5.46 20.35
N GLU A 82 -8.26 6.62 20.99
CA GLU A 82 -9.35 6.96 21.91
C GLU A 82 -10.69 6.95 21.17
N ILE A 83 -10.76 7.61 20.00
CA ILE A 83 -11.95 7.60 19.12
C ILE A 83 -12.35 6.17 18.74
N TYR A 84 -11.41 5.33 18.36
CA TYR A 84 -11.68 3.93 18.00
C TYR A 84 -12.21 3.13 19.20
N ASN A 85 -11.59 3.28 20.38
CA ASN A 85 -12.01 2.57 21.58
C ASN A 85 -13.45 2.97 22.01
N ASP A 86 -13.74 4.27 22.02
CA ASP A 86 -15.08 4.80 22.30
C ASP A 86 -16.12 4.27 21.31
N TRP A 87 -15.73 4.17 20.04
CA TRP A 87 -16.60 3.59 19.02
C TRP A 87 -16.88 2.10 19.30
N CYS A 88 -15.84 1.32 19.65
CA CYS A 88 -15.96 -0.10 19.99
C CYS A 88 -16.86 -0.32 21.19
N GLU A 89 -16.70 0.44 22.27
CA GLU A 89 -17.54 0.34 23.46
C GLU A 89 -19.03 0.54 23.14
N LYS A 90 -19.34 1.46 22.25
CA LYS A 90 -20.72 1.75 21.86
C LYS A 90 -21.35 0.74 20.91
N ASN A 91 -20.55 0.10 20.05
CA ASN A 91 -21.05 -0.67 18.91
C ASN A 91 -20.85 -2.17 19.07
N ASN A 92 -19.81 -2.65 19.75
CA ASN A 92 -19.59 -4.09 19.95
C ASN A 92 -20.73 -4.77 20.72
N LEU A 93 -21.33 -4.09 21.68
CA LEU A 93 -22.51 -4.58 22.40
C LEU A 93 -23.73 -4.78 21.49
N ASN A 94 -23.76 -4.10 20.34
CA ASN A 94 -24.80 -4.23 19.32
C ASN A 94 -24.44 -5.21 18.19
N GLY A 95 -23.33 -5.94 18.36
CA GLY A 95 -22.87 -6.91 17.36
C GLY A 95 -22.20 -6.30 16.14
N LEU A 96 -21.80 -5.02 16.18
CA LEU A 96 -21.08 -4.36 15.09
C LEU A 96 -19.60 -4.20 15.43
N PHE A 97 -18.73 -4.89 14.69
CA PHE A 97 -17.30 -4.91 14.91
C PHE A 97 -16.55 -4.30 13.73
N SER A 98 -15.58 -3.43 13.99
CA SER A 98 -14.69 -2.88 12.99
C SER A 98 -13.28 -3.43 13.23
N ILE A 99 -12.72 -4.14 12.25
CA ILE A 99 -11.45 -4.85 12.36
C ILE A 99 -10.52 -4.59 11.17
N GLY A 100 -9.28 -5.02 11.29
CA GLY A 100 -8.27 -4.90 10.25
C GLY A 100 -7.57 -3.56 10.26
N ARG A 101 -6.63 -3.38 9.33
CA ARG A 101 -5.74 -2.22 9.29
C ARG A 101 -6.49 -0.88 9.32
N TYR A 102 -7.50 -0.73 8.49
CA TYR A 102 -8.31 0.50 8.43
C TYR A 102 -9.46 0.47 9.43
N GLY A 103 -10.07 -0.69 9.66
CA GLY A 103 -11.20 -0.82 10.58
C GLY A 103 -10.82 -0.61 12.03
N SER A 104 -9.69 -1.12 12.48
CA SER A 104 -9.17 -0.88 13.84
C SER A 104 -8.13 0.25 13.91
N TRP A 105 -7.93 0.97 12.81
CA TRP A 105 -6.98 2.08 12.70
C TRP A 105 -5.60 1.74 13.27
N THR A 106 -5.02 0.62 12.78
CA THR A 106 -3.75 0.08 13.29
C THR A 106 -2.85 -0.45 12.17
N TYR A 107 -1.56 -0.57 12.45
CA TYR A 107 -0.66 -1.29 11.56
C TYR A 107 -0.75 -2.78 11.86
N CYS A 108 -1.18 -3.55 10.86
CA CYS A 108 -1.23 -5.00 10.96
C CYS A 108 -0.93 -5.66 9.61
N SER A 109 -0.50 -6.92 9.67
CA SER A 109 -0.26 -7.76 8.51
C SER A 109 -1.56 -8.35 7.94
N ILE A 110 -1.48 -9.03 6.80
CA ILE A 110 -2.61 -9.81 6.28
C ILE A 110 -2.97 -10.92 7.26
N GLU A 111 -1.98 -11.58 7.87
CA GLU A 111 -2.19 -12.63 8.88
C GLU A 111 -2.94 -12.08 10.09
N ASP A 112 -2.55 -10.93 10.63
CA ASP A 112 -3.25 -10.29 11.74
C ASP A 112 -4.71 -10.01 11.42
N ASN A 113 -5.02 -9.56 10.19
CA ASN A 113 -6.41 -9.36 9.75
C ASN A 113 -7.21 -10.66 9.76
N ILE A 114 -6.61 -11.77 9.31
CA ILE A 114 -7.23 -13.09 9.32
C ILE A 114 -7.48 -13.56 10.76
N ILE A 115 -6.49 -13.37 11.64
CA ILE A 115 -6.59 -13.73 13.06
C ILE A 115 -7.69 -12.91 13.74
N GLN A 116 -7.75 -11.61 13.49
CA GLN A 116 -8.81 -10.75 14.03
C GLN A 116 -10.20 -11.23 13.60
N ALA A 117 -10.36 -11.52 12.31
CA ALA A 117 -11.64 -12.05 11.79
C ALA A 117 -12.01 -13.39 12.43
N LYS A 118 -11.03 -14.29 12.58
CA LYS A 118 -11.24 -15.59 13.24
C LYS A 118 -11.68 -15.45 14.69
N ASN A 119 -11.06 -14.53 15.43
CA ASN A 119 -11.37 -14.31 16.85
C ASN A 119 -12.75 -13.68 17.11
N LEU A 120 -13.38 -13.09 16.09
CA LEU A 120 -14.77 -12.62 16.20
C LEU A 120 -15.81 -13.73 16.09
N LEU A 121 -15.43 -14.89 15.55
CA LEU A 121 -16.34 -16.01 15.31
C LEU A 121 -16.40 -16.99 16.51
N VAL A 122 -15.70 -16.68 17.60
CA VAL A 122 -15.68 -17.44 18.84
C VAL A 122 -16.42 -16.64 19.93
#